data_9e61200e7463550073f249ed8c5a2134
#
_entry.id   9e61200e7463550073f249ed8c5a2134
#
_cell.length_a   1.000
_cell.length_b   1.000
_cell.length_c   1.000
_cell.angle_alpha   90.00
_cell.angle_beta   90.00
_cell.angle_gamma   90.00
#
_symmetry.space_group_name_H-M   'P 1'
#
loop_
_entity.id
_entity.type
_entity.pdbx_description
1 polymer ?
#
loop_
_entity_poly.entity_id
_entity_poly.type
_entity_poly.pdbx_seq_one_letter_code
_entity_poly.pdbx_strand_id
1 'polypeptide(L)'
;MSVSDLAAPALPSHGARAASRAFEVGVAIPAADANIAAARAALAARGYGDSELFAVAKAAAAGLAAAFAYARAKKDLDTPGRPWMDNTTVGREYDAWTEEQILEYYWGEHIHLGYYTDDVLARGAGTLLGCKVKDFVEAKLDFVEEMAIWAGCAEKTPRTVLDVGCGIGGASRHLAKGFGEGTSVTGITLSPKQVARATELAEQQGVLNADFRVMNALAMDFPDNSFDLVWACESGEHMPDKKKYVEEMVRVLKPGGTLVIATWCQRDDRGEPFSARELTNLNYLYKEWAHPYFISIDAYAELVGGTGKMGGIDTDDWTRQTIASWRHSVWAGVWDPLPVFSRPKVWYKTVRDIVCLERMHRAFDVGLMQYGMIKAVKTAR
;
A
#
# COMPACT_ATOMS: atom_id res chain seq x y z
N MET A 1 -29.15 -32.62 14.59
CA MET A 1 -28.08 -32.07 13.73
C MET A 1 -27.49 -30.89 14.48
N SER A 2 -26.27 -31.04 14.95
CA SER A 2 -25.57 -30.10 15.83
C SER A 2 -24.98 -28.97 14.98
N VAL A 3 -25.04 -27.73 15.49
CA VAL A 3 -24.60 -26.48 14.83
C VAL A 3 -23.06 -26.35 14.83
N SER A 4 -22.30 -27.43 14.89
CA SER A 4 -20.83 -27.45 15.03
C SER A 4 -20.03 -27.65 13.73
N ASP A 5 -20.65 -27.69 12.54
CA ASP A 5 -19.95 -28.09 11.29
C ASP A 5 -19.91 -27.03 10.18
N LEU A 6 -20.03 -25.74 10.53
CA LEU A 6 -19.73 -24.65 9.59
C LEU A 6 -18.39 -24.00 9.97
N ALA A 7 -17.30 -24.68 9.64
CA ALA A 7 -15.99 -24.05 9.63
C ALA A 7 -15.96 -23.01 8.51
N ALA A 8 -15.71 -21.74 8.85
CA ALA A 8 -15.42 -20.70 7.87
C ALA A 8 -14.17 -21.10 7.05
N PRO A 9 -14.12 -20.82 5.75
CA PRO A 9 -12.95 -21.11 4.94
C PRO A 9 -11.76 -20.30 5.47
N ALA A 10 -10.73 -21.01 5.94
CA ALA A 10 -9.47 -20.43 6.38
C ALA A 10 -8.74 -19.82 5.17
N LEU A 11 -8.07 -18.71 5.35
CA LEU A 11 -7.12 -18.17 4.36
C LEU A 11 -6.06 -19.26 4.08
N PRO A 12 -5.71 -19.53 2.80
CA PRO A 12 -4.79 -20.60 2.45
C PRO A 12 -3.36 -20.31 2.96
N SER A 13 -2.75 -21.28 3.64
CA SER A 13 -1.33 -21.23 4.00
C SER A 13 -0.43 -21.41 2.77
N HIS A 14 0.82 -20.96 2.82
CA HIS A 14 1.81 -21.06 1.72
C HIS A 14 1.92 -22.45 1.07
N GLY A 15 1.65 -23.53 1.81
CA GLY A 15 1.68 -24.90 1.29
C GLY A 15 0.45 -25.30 0.45
N ALA A 16 -0.66 -24.59 0.57
CA ALA A 16 -1.91 -24.91 -0.12
C ALA A 16 -2.06 -24.21 -1.49
N ARG A 17 -1.17 -23.26 -1.80
CA ARG A 17 -1.23 -22.46 -3.04
C ARG A 17 -1.09 -23.24 -4.34
N ALA A 18 -0.48 -24.41 -4.34
CA ALA A 18 -0.39 -25.27 -5.51
C ALA A 18 -1.74 -25.84 -5.98
N ALA A 19 -2.73 -25.91 -5.07
CA ALA A 19 -4.06 -26.48 -5.36
C ALA A 19 -5.16 -25.43 -5.57
N SER A 20 -4.93 -24.15 -5.19
CA SER A 20 -5.97 -23.10 -5.21
C SER A 20 -6.04 -22.32 -6.53
N ARG A 21 -5.28 -22.70 -7.57
CA ARG A 21 -5.42 -22.13 -8.93
C ARG A 21 -6.76 -22.38 -9.62
N ALA A 22 -7.73 -22.96 -8.92
CA ALA A 22 -9.09 -23.17 -9.43
C ALA A 22 -10.09 -22.05 -9.05
N PHE A 23 -9.67 -21.00 -8.34
CA PHE A 23 -10.48 -19.79 -8.21
C PHE A 23 -10.11 -18.84 -9.36
N GLU A 24 -10.50 -19.19 -10.57
CA GLU A 24 -10.72 -18.23 -11.64
C GLU A 24 -11.84 -17.28 -11.22
N VAL A 25 -11.50 -16.25 -10.44
CA VAL A 25 -12.26 -15.01 -10.53
C VAL A 25 -11.90 -14.46 -11.90
N GLY A 26 -12.72 -14.77 -12.88
CA GLY A 26 -12.64 -14.23 -14.23
C GLY A 26 -12.94 -12.72 -14.24
N VAL A 27 -12.13 -11.94 -13.57
CA VAL A 27 -11.86 -10.58 -13.96
C VAL A 27 -10.69 -10.72 -14.93
N ALA A 28 -11.01 -11.16 -16.15
CA ALA A 28 -10.16 -10.88 -17.26
C ALA A 28 -9.80 -9.39 -17.14
N ILE A 29 -8.51 -9.09 -17.11
CA ILE A 29 -7.98 -7.82 -17.57
C ILE A 29 -7.81 -8.02 -19.09
N PRO A 30 -8.89 -8.00 -19.92
CA PRO A 30 -8.76 -8.17 -21.36
C PRO A 30 -8.15 -6.91 -21.97
N ALA A 31 -8.05 -5.82 -21.19
CA ALA A 31 -7.67 -4.52 -21.70
C ALA A 31 -6.15 -4.38 -21.90
N ALA A 32 -5.29 -4.95 -21.06
CA ALA A 32 -3.85 -4.74 -21.20
C ALA A 32 -3.29 -5.54 -22.39
N ASP A 33 -3.59 -6.84 -22.50
CA ASP A 33 -3.11 -7.66 -23.61
C ASP A 33 -3.77 -7.28 -24.92
N ALA A 34 -5.06 -6.94 -24.93
CA ALA A 34 -5.76 -6.44 -26.11
C ALA A 34 -5.24 -5.06 -26.54
N ASN A 35 -4.92 -4.16 -25.60
CA ASN A 35 -4.35 -2.85 -25.89
C ASN A 35 -2.89 -2.96 -26.39
N ILE A 36 -2.09 -3.85 -25.83
CA ILE A 36 -0.73 -4.14 -26.31
C ILE A 36 -0.79 -4.76 -27.70
N ALA A 37 -1.70 -5.72 -27.94
CA ALA A 37 -1.89 -6.32 -29.25
C ALA A 37 -2.41 -5.30 -30.27
N ALA A 38 -3.36 -4.45 -29.90
CA ALA A 38 -3.89 -3.39 -30.77
C ALA A 38 -2.82 -2.31 -31.04
N ALA A 39 -2.01 -1.93 -30.07
CA ALA A 39 -0.90 -1.00 -30.25
C ALA A 39 0.19 -1.59 -31.14
N ARG A 40 0.54 -2.87 -30.97
CA ARG A 40 1.46 -3.60 -31.86
C ARG A 40 0.91 -3.68 -33.29
N ALA A 41 -0.36 -4.02 -33.46
CA ALA A 41 -1.01 -4.06 -34.76
C ALA A 41 -1.06 -2.68 -35.44
N ALA A 42 -1.36 -1.62 -34.69
CA ALA A 42 -1.36 -0.24 -35.19
C ALA A 42 0.04 0.25 -35.59
N LEU A 43 1.09 -0.17 -34.90
CA LEU A 43 2.48 0.16 -35.22
C LEU A 43 2.99 -0.68 -36.39
N ALA A 44 2.64 -1.97 -36.45
CA ALA A 44 2.93 -2.84 -37.60
C ALA A 44 2.24 -2.36 -38.87
N ALA A 45 0.99 -1.88 -38.79
CA ALA A 45 0.27 -1.25 -39.90
C ALA A 45 0.92 0.05 -40.40
N ARG A 46 1.81 0.68 -39.59
CA ARG A 46 2.62 1.86 -39.97
C ARG A 46 4.03 1.47 -40.43
N GLY A 47 4.33 0.18 -40.59
CA GLY A 47 5.60 -0.33 -41.13
C GLY A 47 6.71 -0.46 -40.07
N TYR A 48 6.39 -0.40 -38.78
CA TYR A 48 7.38 -0.61 -37.73
C TYR A 48 7.53 -2.09 -37.39
N GLY A 49 8.70 -2.66 -37.59
CA GLY A 49 9.07 -4.02 -37.17
C GLY A 49 9.50 -4.11 -35.70
N ASP A 50 9.65 -5.34 -35.19
CA ASP A 50 10.06 -5.57 -33.78
C ASP A 50 11.42 -4.93 -33.42
N SER A 51 12.34 -4.79 -34.37
CA SER A 51 13.63 -4.10 -34.19
C SER A 51 13.47 -2.58 -34.01
N GLU A 52 12.50 -1.99 -34.71
CA GLU A 52 12.20 -0.56 -34.62
C GLU A 52 11.40 -0.26 -33.35
N LEU A 53 10.51 -1.15 -32.93
CA LEU A 53 9.83 -1.07 -31.63
C LEU A 53 10.84 -1.12 -30.47
N PHE A 54 11.87 -1.98 -30.61
CA PHE A 54 12.94 -2.06 -29.62
C PHE A 54 13.81 -0.80 -29.62
N ALA A 55 14.05 -0.20 -30.78
CA ALA A 55 14.77 1.07 -30.90
C ALA A 55 13.98 2.23 -30.30
N VAL A 56 12.64 2.28 -30.52
CA VAL A 56 11.74 3.26 -29.91
C VAL A 56 11.69 3.08 -28.38
N ALA A 57 11.62 1.85 -27.89
CA ALA A 57 11.66 1.55 -26.46
C ALA A 57 12.99 1.99 -25.83
N LYS A 58 14.13 1.75 -26.51
CA LYS A 58 15.46 2.24 -26.08
C LYS A 58 15.54 3.76 -26.10
N ALA A 59 15.01 4.42 -27.11
CA ALA A 59 15.01 5.87 -27.20
C ALA A 59 14.10 6.49 -26.13
N ALA A 60 12.94 5.87 -25.86
CA ALA A 60 12.06 6.27 -24.77
C ALA A 60 12.72 6.08 -23.40
N ALA A 61 13.40 4.96 -23.17
CA ALA A 61 14.17 4.70 -21.94
C ALA A 61 15.33 5.69 -21.78
N ALA A 62 16.04 6.01 -22.84
CA ALA A 62 17.11 7.02 -22.83
C ALA A 62 16.56 8.43 -22.60
N GLY A 63 15.42 8.77 -23.20
CA GLY A 63 14.71 10.02 -22.97
C GLY A 63 14.21 10.16 -21.53
N LEU A 64 13.67 9.09 -20.95
CA LEU A 64 13.28 9.03 -19.54
C LEU A 64 14.50 9.16 -18.62
N ALA A 65 15.62 8.49 -18.91
CA ALA A 65 16.85 8.62 -18.15
C ALA A 65 17.42 10.05 -18.22
N ALA A 66 17.36 10.70 -19.39
CA ALA A 66 17.78 12.09 -19.57
C ALA A 66 16.85 13.08 -18.86
N ALA A 67 15.53 12.84 -18.93
CA ALA A 67 14.52 13.62 -18.19
C ALA A 67 14.70 13.45 -16.68
N PHE A 68 15.03 12.24 -16.22
CA PHE A 68 15.36 11.91 -14.84
C PHE A 68 16.62 12.63 -14.36
N ALA A 69 17.69 12.61 -15.18
CA ALA A 69 18.94 13.32 -14.89
C ALA A 69 18.71 14.83 -14.84
N TYR A 70 17.92 15.39 -15.77
CA TYR A 70 17.53 16.78 -15.80
C TYR A 70 16.68 17.18 -14.60
N ALA A 71 15.65 16.38 -14.28
CA ALA A 71 14.79 16.61 -13.11
C ALA A 71 15.59 16.56 -11.81
N ARG A 72 16.58 15.63 -11.71
CA ARG A 72 17.49 15.53 -10.58
C ARG A 72 18.38 16.77 -10.45
N ALA A 73 18.91 17.28 -11.56
CA ALA A 73 19.76 18.48 -11.57
C ALA A 73 18.96 19.75 -11.29
N LYS A 74 17.73 19.85 -11.79
CA LYS A 74 16.85 21.01 -11.61
C LYS A 74 16.18 21.02 -10.23
N LYS A 75 16.02 19.86 -9.59
CA LYS A 75 15.30 19.71 -8.33
C LYS A 75 16.01 20.32 -7.13
N ASP A 76 17.31 20.44 -7.18
CA ASP A 76 18.05 21.17 -6.15
C ASP A 76 17.76 22.68 -6.19
N LEU A 77 17.02 23.15 -7.21
CA LEU A 77 16.84 24.57 -7.48
C LEU A 77 15.41 25.10 -7.31
N ASP A 78 14.30 24.41 -7.66
CA ASP A 78 13.02 25.13 -7.80
C ASP A 78 11.71 24.37 -7.56
N THR A 79 11.67 23.16 -6.99
CA THR A 79 10.36 22.50 -6.79
C THR A 79 9.86 22.69 -5.36
N PRO A 80 8.75 23.42 -5.15
CA PRO A 80 8.13 23.44 -3.83
C PRO A 80 7.69 22.02 -3.48
N GLY A 81 8.19 21.51 -2.35
CA GLY A 81 7.71 20.28 -1.76
C GLY A 81 6.21 20.34 -1.46
N ARG A 82 5.62 19.24 -1.12
CA ARG A 82 4.24 19.13 -0.63
C ARG A 82 4.27 19.01 0.90
N PRO A 83 4.63 20.08 1.65
CA PRO A 83 4.75 19.96 3.09
C PRO A 83 3.37 19.63 3.68
N TRP A 84 3.37 18.76 4.66
CA TRP A 84 2.19 18.59 5.49
C TRP A 84 1.86 19.93 6.18
N MET A 85 0.63 20.40 6.03
CA MET A 85 0.17 21.66 6.62
C MET A 85 -0.86 21.41 7.73
N ASP A 86 -1.79 20.52 7.46
CA ASP A 86 -2.87 20.12 8.35
C ASP A 86 -3.51 18.79 7.88
N ASN A 87 -4.49 18.31 8.60
CA ASN A 87 -5.19 17.06 8.27
C ASN A 87 -5.91 17.09 6.92
N THR A 88 -6.19 18.28 6.35
CA THR A 88 -6.83 18.42 5.02
C THR A 88 -5.83 18.23 3.88
N THR A 89 -4.54 18.38 4.14
CA THR A 89 -3.47 18.23 3.13
C THR A 89 -3.48 16.82 2.56
N VAL A 90 -3.51 15.82 3.42
CA VAL A 90 -3.53 14.39 3.03
C VAL A 90 -4.80 14.07 2.24
N GLY A 91 -5.98 14.48 2.76
CA GLY A 91 -7.26 14.24 2.08
C GLY A 91 -7.29 14.82 0.66
N ARG A 92 -6.79 16.05 0.46
CA ARG A 92 -6.74 16.71 -0.87
C ARG A 92 -5.77 16.03 -1.85
N GLU A 93 -4.62 15.55 -1.37
CA GLU A 93 -3.68 14.79 -2.21
C GLU A 93 -4.31 13.50 -2.71
N TYR A 94 -4.97 12.74 -1.82
CA TYR A 94 -5.66 11.51 -2.18
C TYR A 94 -6.89 11.74 -3.04
N ASP A 95 -7.64 12.83 -2.84
CA ASP A 95 -8.73 13.24 -3.74
C ASP A 95 -8.20 13.47 -5.16
N ALA A 96 -7.08 14.18 -5.30
CA ALA A 96 -6.47 14.46 -6.61
C ALA A 96 -5.98 13.15 -7.28
N TRP A 97 -5.36 12.24 -6.55
CA TRP A 97 -4.92 10.96 -7.09
C TRP A 97 -6.07 10.07 -7.53
N THR A 98 -7.17 10.08 -6.77
CA THR A 98 -8.39 9.33 -7.12
C THR A 98 -9.03 9.87 -8.40
N GLU A 99 -9.07 11.20 -8.58
CA GLU A 99 -9.58 11.84 -9.81
C GLU A 99 -8.70 11.59 -11.03
N GLU A 100 -7.38 11.59 -10.87
CA GLU A 100 -6.45 11.36 -11.96
C GLU A 100 -6.48 9.93 -12.49
N GLN A 101 -6.90 8.95 -11.69
CA GLN A 101 -6.99 7.50 -12.01
C GLN A 101 -5.67 6.85 -12.49
N ILE A 102 -4.56 7.59 -12.51
CA ILE A 102 -3.25 7.05 -12.93
C ILE A 102 -2.69 6.13 -11.86
N LEU A 103 -2.88 6.49 -10.59
CA LEU A 103 -2.44 5.66 -9.49
C LEU A 103 -3.22 4.34 -9.49
N GLU A 104 -4.55 4.38 -9.59
CA GLU A 104 -5.39 3.18 -9.69
C GLU A 104 -5.02 2.30 -10.89
N TYR A 105 -4.67 2.90 -12.03
CA TYR A 105 -4.26 2.17 -13.22
C TYR A 105 -2.99 1.32 -12.99
N TYR A 106 -1.93 1.89 -12.42
CA TYR A 106 -0.65 1.18 -12.24
C TYR A 106 -0.60 0.39 -10.93
N TRP A 107 -1.25 0.89 -9.89
CA TRP A 107 -1.20 0.29 -8.55
C TRP A 107 -2.39 -0.62 -8.28
N GLY A 108 -3.42 -0.58 -9.12
CA GLY A 108 -4.67 -1.27 -8.87
C GLY A 108 -5.42 -0.64 -7.68
N GLU A 109 -6.22 -1.45 -7.03
CA GLU A 109 -7.11 -1.00 -5.95
C GLU A 109 -6.43 -0.95 -4.57
N HIS A 110 -5.14 -1.29 -4.50
CA HIS A 110 -4.33 -1.37 -3.29
C HIS A 110 -3.20 -0.34 -3.33
N ILE A 111 -3.34 0.73 -2.56
CA ILE A 111 -2.34 1.82 -2.50
C ILE A 111 -1.42 1.58 -1.31
N HIS A 112 -0.70 0.46 -1.33
CA HIS A 112 0.32 0.07 -0.35
C HIS A 112 1.39 -0.78 -1.05
N LEU A 113 2.51 -1.04 -0.39
CA LEU A 113 3.57 -1.88 -0.92
C LEU A 113 3.13 -3.35 -1.02
N GLY A 114 3.76 -4.11 -1.89
CA GLY A 114 3.52 -5.53 -2.09
C GLY A 114 4.47 -6.40 -1.26
N TYR A 115 4.14 -7.68 -1.14
CA TYR A 115 4.96 -8.68 -0.49
C TYR A 115 5.68 -9.56 -1.51
N TYR A 116 6.99 -9.72 -1.31
CA TYR A 116 7.86 -10.50 -2.18
C TYR A 116 8.64 -11.52 -1.36
N THR A 117 8.42 -12.80 -1.64
CA THR A 117 9.18 -13.88 -1.02
C THR A 117 10.63 -13.88 -1.49
N ASP A 118 11.52 -14.48 -0.73
CA ASP A 118 12.95 -14.61 -1.07
C ASP A 118 13.18 -15.27 -2.42
N ASP A 119 12.38 -16.28 -2.79
CA ASP A 119 12.46 -16.94 -4.10
C ASP A 119 12.11 -15.96 -5.24
N VAL A 120 11.05 -15.18 -5.07
CA VAL A 120 10.61 -14.19 -6.06
C VAL A 120 11.64 -13.07 -6.20
N LEU A 121 12.24 -12.61 -5.08
CA LEU A 121 13.33 -11.61 -5.08
C LEU A 121 14.59 -12.16 -5.77
N ALA A 122 14.99 -13.40 -5.47
CA ALA A 122 16.14 -14.05 -6.09
C ALA A 122 15.98 -14.19 -7.61
N ARG A 123 14.75 -14.30 -8.12
CA ARG A 123 14.42 -14.31 -9.55
C ARG A 123 14.35 -12.92 -10.16
N GLY A 124 14.64 -11.88 -9.38
CA GLY A 124 14.77 -10.49 -9.84
C GLY A 124 13.47 -9.67 -9.82
N ALA A 125 12.45 -10.09 -9.09
CA ALA A 125 11.23 -9.28 -8.93
C ALA A 125 11.55 -7.84 -8.50
N GLY A 126 10.80 -6.87 -9.00
CA GLY A 126 11.02 -5.45 -8.72
C GLY A 126 12.16 -4.82 -9.53
N THR A 127 12.92 -5.58 -10.33
CA THR A 127 13.90 -5.03 -11.28
C THR A 127 13.26 -4.79 -12.65
N LEU A 128 13.92 -4.00 -13.51
CA LEU A 128 13.41 -3.73 -14.87
C LEU A 128 13.13 -5.00 -15.66
N LEU A 129 14.04 -5.97 -15.65
CA LEU A 129 13.88 -7.23 -16.40
C LEU A 129 13.05 -8.26 -15.64
N GLY A 130 13.03 -8.19 -14.33
CA GLY A 130 12.31 -9.09 -13.44
C GLY A 130 10.92 -8.62 -13.01
N CYS A 131 10.43 -7.46 -13.50
CA CYS A 131 9.12 -6.95 -13.11
C CYS A 131 7.96 -7.88 -13.50
N LYS A 132 8.16 -8.81 -14.45
CA LYS A 132 7.18 -9.84 -14.82
C LYS A 132 7.31 -11.15 -14.02
N VAL A 133 8.30 -11.28 -13.15
CA VAL A 133 8.47 -12.46 -12.28
C VAL A 133 7.33 -12.57 -11.26
N LYS A 134 6.85 -11.41 -10.82
CA LYS A 134 5.70 -11.25 -9.94
C LYS A 134 4.86 -10.10 -10.49
N ASP A 135 3.56 -10.28 -10.59
CA ASP A 135 2.66 -9.17 -10.91
C ASP A 135 2.61 -8.17 -9.76
N PHE A 136 2.56 -6.86 -10.09
CA PHE A 136 2.63 -5.82 -9.07
C PHE A 136 1.36 -5.72 -8.23
N VAL A 137 0.20 -5.97 -8.84
CA VAL A 137 -1.09 -6.01 -8.12
C VAL A 137 -1.18 -7.27 -7.29
N GLU A 138 -0.76 -8.43 -7.84
CA GLU A 138 -0.69 -9.69 -7.09
C GLU A 138 0.20 -9.59 -5.85
N ALA A 139 1.36 -8.91 -5.95
CA ALA A 139 2.24 -8.70 -4.79
C ALA A 139 1.53 -7.96 -3.64
N LYS A 140 0.61 -7.06 -3.94
CA LYS A 140 -0.17 -6.34 -2.93
C LYS A 140 -1.27 -7.18 -2.31
N LEU A 141 -1.91 -8.04 -3.10
CA LEU A 141 -2.84 -9.04 -2.55
C LEU A 141 -2.10 -9.99 -1.60
N ASP A 142 -0.92 -10.46 -2.00
CA ASP A 142 -0.06 -11.27 -1.12
C ASP A 142 0.28 -10.54 0.17
N PHE A 143 0.54 -9.23 0.12
CA PHE A 143 0.80 -8.44 1.31
C PHE A 143 -0.38 -8.45 2.29
N VAL A 144 -1.60 -8.25 1.79
CA VAL A 144 -2.81 -8.30 2.64
C VAL A 144 -2.98 -9.69 3.25
N GLU A 145 -2.76 -10.75 2.49
CA GLU A 145 -2.86 -12.14 2.98
C GLU A 145 -1.79 -12.45 4.04
N GLU A 146 -0.53 -12.11 3.79
CA GLU A 146 0.55 -12.33 4.74
C GLU A 146 0.37 -11.53 6.03
N MET A 147 -0.06 -10.27 5.91
CA MET A 147 -0.38 -9.44 7.07
C MET A 147 -1.56 -10.02 7.87
N ALA A 148 -2.60 -10.57 7.22
CA ALA A 148 -3.71 -11.22 7.90
C ALA A 148 -3.28 -12.53 8.60
N ILE A 149 -2.41 -13.32 7.96
CA ILE A 149 -1.81 -14.52 8.58
C ILE A 149 -0.98 -14.11 9.80
N TRP A 150 -0.12 -13.10 9.65
CA TRP A 150 0.72 -12.61 10.76
C TRP A 150 -0.13 -12.05 11.92
N ALA A 151 -1.27 -11.42 11.61
CA ALA A 151 -2.22 -10.94 12.62
C ALA A 151 -2.97 -12.08 13.35
N GLY A 152 -2.82 -13.34 12.94
CA GLY A 152 -3.50 -14.50 13.55
C GLY A 152 -4.94 -14.68 13.05
N CYS A 153 -5.30 -14.12 11.90
CA CYS A 153 -6.66 -14.24 11.35
C CYS A 153 -6.96 -15.64 10.81
N ALA A 154 -5.92 -16.45 10.52
CA ALA A 154 -6.06 -17.83 10.10
C ALA A 154 -6.56 -18.73 11.24
N GLU A 155 -6.13 -18.45 12.48
CA GLU A 155 -6.53 -19.19 13.68
C GLU A 155 -7.87 -18.70 14.24
N LYS A 156 -8.15 -17.41 14.09
CA LYS A 156 -9.36 -16.78 14.61
C LYS A 156 -9.87 -15.73 13.62
N THR A 157 -10.81 -16.12 12.77
CA THR A 157 -11.47 -15.22 11.84
C THR A 157 -12.25 -14.13 12.59
N PRO A 158 -11.95 -12.83 12.38
CA PRO A 158 -12.68 -11.73 13.03
C PRO A 158 -14.10 -11.62 12.46
N ARG A 159 -15.07 -11.24 13.29
CA ARG A 159 -16.44 -10.95 12.84
C ARG A 159 -16.63 -9.48 12.43
N THR A 160 -15.90 -8.59 13.07
CA THR A 160 -15.95 -7.15 12.80
C THR A 160 -14.55 -6.62 12.62
N VAL A 161 -14.29 -6.03 11.46
CA VAL A 161 -12.98 -5.48 11.07
C VAL A 161 -13.11 -3.98 10.82
N LEU A 162 -12.20 -3.20 11.36
CA LEU A 162 -12.01 -1.79 11.02
C LEU A 162 -10.71 -1.64 10.22
N ASP A 163 -10.81 -1.11 9.01
CA ASP A 163 -9.66 -0.75 8.15
C ASP A 163 -9.43 0.77 8.24
N VAL A 164 -8.36 1.14 8.96
CA VAL A 164 -8.05 2.55 9.28
C VAL A 164 -7.12 3.13 8.23
N GLY A 165 -7.67 3.98 7.37
CA GLY A 165 -6.98 4.52 6.21
C GLY A 165 -7.17 3.61 4.99
N CYS A 166 -8.40 3.18 4.74
CA CYS A 166 -8.74 2.15 3.74
C CYS A 166 -8.47 2.54 2.27
N GLY A 167 -8.13 3.79 1.98
CA GLY A 167 -8.00 4.27 0.61
C GLY A 167 -9.28 4.02 -0.19
N ILE A 168 -9.16 3.48 -1.41
CA ILE A 168 -10.30 3.07 -2.25
C ILE A 168 -10.82 1.66 -1.90
N GLY A 169 -10.48 1.14 -0.71
CA GLY A 169 -11.08 -0.05 -0.12
C GLY A 169 -10.58 -1.39 -0.67
N GLY A 170 -9.43 -1.44 -1.33
CA GLY A 170 -8.89 -2.68 -1.89
C GLY A 170 -8.68 -3.75 -0.81
N ALA A 171 -7.93 -3.43 0.25
CA ALA A 171 -7.70 -4.34 1.37
C ALA A 171 -9.00 -4.72 2.08
N SER A 172 -9.88 -3.73 2.35
CA SER A 172 -11.18 -3.97 2.99
C SER A 172 -12.02 -4.98 2.23
N ARG A 173 -12.15 -4.83 0.88
CA ARG A 173 -12.91 -5.77 0.04
C ARG A 173 -12.24 -7.14 -0.03
N HIS A 174 -10.91 -7.19 -0.10
CA HIS A 174 -10.17 -8.45 -0.11
C HIS A 174 -10.38 -9.25 1.21
N LEU A 175 -10.29 -8.57 2.35
CA LEU A 175 -10.55 -9.15 3.67
C LEU A 175 -12.02 -9.60 3.80
N ALA A 176 -12.98 -8.79 3.33
CA ALA A 176 -14.41 -9.11 3.37
C ALA A 176 -14.72 -10.39 2.56
N LYS A 177 -14.12 -10.54 1.38
CA LYS A 177 -14.24 -11.77 0.56
C LYS A 177 -13.54 -12.97 1.22
N GLY A 178 -12.32 -12.77 1.73
CA GLY A 178 -11.50 -13.84 2.30
C GLY A 178 -12.08 -14.39 3.60
N PHE A 179 -12.66 -13.55 4.45
CA PHE A 179 -13.30 -13.96 5.70
C PHE A 179 -14.75 -14.43 5.53
N GLY A 180 -15.38 -14.08 4.40
CA GLY A 180 -16.73 -14.53 4.05
C GLY A 180 -17.85 -13.72 4.72
N GLU A 181 -19.10 -14.14 4.48
CA GLU A 181 -20.32 -13.42 4.89
C GLU A 181 -20.48 -13.24 6.41
N GLY A 182 -19.80 -14.06 7.21
CA GLY A 182 -19.80 -13.95 8.67
C GLY A 182 -19.00 -12.76 9.23
N THR A 183 -18.25 -12.07 8.37
CA THR A 183 -17.41 -10.92 8.72
C THR A 183 -17.97 -9.64 8.10
N SER A 184 -18.02 -8.57 8.87
CA SER A 184 -18.30 -7.21 8.40
C SER A 184 -17.02 -6.39 8.44
N VAL A 185 -16.69 -5.70 7.35
CA VAL A 185 -15.50 -4.84 7.25
C VAL A 185 -15.96 -3.41 7.07
N THR A 186 -15.50 -2.51 7.94
CA THR A 186 -15.73 -1.06 7.82
C THR A 186 -14.42 -0.37 7.51
N GLY A 187 -14.34 0.29 6.36
CA GLY A 187 -13.20 1.11 5.96
C GLY A 187 -13.42 2.59 6.27
N ILE A 188 -12.40 3.25 6.83
CA ILE A 188 -12.45 4.71 7.06
C ILE A 188 -11.31 5.43 6.36
N THR A 189 -11.60 6.60 5.80
CA THR A 189 -10.63 7.51 5.19
C THR A 189 -11.10 8.96 5.32
N LEU A 190 -10.16 9.93 5.20
CA LEU A 190 -10.49 11.36 5.20
C LEU A 190 -11.04 11.84 3.86
N SER A 191 -10.88 11.09 2.77
CA SER A 191 -11.25 11.49 1.41
C SER A 191 -12.67 11.04 1.06
N PRO A 192 -13.63 11.97 0.83
CA PRO A 192 -14.96 11.63 0.34
C PRO A 192 -14.92 10.94 -1.04
N LYS A 193 -13.92 11.28 -1.89
CA LYS A 193 -13.77 10.68 -3.22
C LYS A 193 -13.32 9.23 -3.13
N GLN A 194 -12.40 8.92 -2.19
CA GLN A 194 -12.03 7.54 -1.92
C GLN A 194 -13.21 6.72 -1.42
N VAL A 195 -14.03 7.26 -0.50
CA VAL A 195 -15.23 6.57 -0.02
C VAL A 195 -16.20 6.28 -1.17
N ALA A 196 -16.48 7.28 -2.01
CA ALA A 196 -17.35 7.09 -3.17
C ALA A 196 -16.81 6.00 -4.12
N ARG A 197 -15.51 6.04 -4.42
CA ARG A 197 -14.87 5.04 -5.28
C ARG A 197 -14.84 3.65 -4.65
N ALA A 198 -14.55 3.54 -3.36
CA ALA A 198 -14.54 2.28 -2.62
C ALA A 198 -15.92 1.61 -2.62
N THR A 199 -16.98 2.41 -2.43
CA THR A 199 -18.39 1.94 -2.47
C THR A 199 -18.76 1.46 -3.87
N GLU A 200 -18.44 2.25 -4.90
CA GLU A 200 -18.67 1.86 -6.31
C GLU A 200 -17.99 0.53 -6.64
N LEU A 201 -16.72 0.36 -6.25
CA LEU A 201 -15.98 -0.87 -6.48
C LEU A 201 -16.55 -2.06 -5.68
N ALA A 202 -17.04 -1.84 -4.47
CA ALA A 202 -17.69 -2.89 -3.68
C ALA A 202 -18.99 -3.36 -4.35
N GLU A 203 -19.81 -2.44 -4.83
CA GLU A 203 -21.03 -2.75 -5.58
C GLU A 203 -20.73 -3.51 -6.88
N GLN A 204 -19.77 -3.02 -7.69
CA GLN A 204 -19.34 -3.68 -8.94
C GLN A 204 -18.83 -5.10 -8.73
N GLN A 205 -18.17 -5.35 -7.59
CA GLN A 205 -17.59 -6.65 -7.24
C GLN A 205 -18.54 -7.53 -6.43
N GLY A 206 -19.75 -7.06 -6.10
CA GLY A 206 -20.72 -7.80 -5.30
C GLY A 206 -20.29 -8.06 -3.86
N VAL A 207 -19.46 -7.18 -3.27
CA VAL A 207 -18.98 -7.29 -1.89
C VAL A 207 -19.93 -6.55 -0.98
N LEU A 208 -20.89 -7.25 -0.38
CA LEU A 208 -21.98 -6.68 0.40
C LEU A 208 -21.64 -6.49 1.89
N ASN A 209 -20.57 -7.11 2.35
CA ASN A 209 -20.13 -7.09 3.75
C ASN A 209 -18.95 -6.13 4.00
N ALA A 210 -18.73 -5.14 3.10
CA ALA A 210 -17.81 -4.04 3.29
C ALA A 210 -18.54 -2.71 3.15
N ASP A 211 -18.38 -1.81 4.13
CA ASP A 211 -18.89 -0.44 4.10
C ASP A 211 -17.74 0.58 4.28
N PHE A 212 -17.93 1.80 3.75
CA PHE A 212 -16.91 2.83 3.75
C PHE A 212 -17.44 4.15 4.27
N ARG A 213 -16.62 4.86 5.09
CA ARG A 213 -17.04 6.11 5.74
C ARG A 213 -15.94 7.16 5.70
N VAL A 214 -16.37 8.41 5.50
CA VAL A 214 -15.48 9.55 5.72
C VAL A 214 -15.33 9.77 7.21
N MET A 215 -14.13 9.53 7.75
CA MET A 215 -13.90 9.63 9.19
C MET A 215 -12.44 9.93 9.49
N ASN A 216 -12.21 10.72 10.57
CA ASN A 216 -10.88 11.01 11.06
C ASN A 216 -10.42 9.90 12.03
N ALA A 217 -9.32 9.23 11.72
CA ALA A 217 -8.72 8.20 12.57
C ALA A 217 -8.26 8.71 13.96
N LEU A 218 -8.10 10.02 14.13
CA LEU A 218 -7.76 10.63 15.42
C LEU A 218 -8.99 10.95 16.30
N ALA A 219 -10.20 10.75 15.78
CA ALA A 219 -11.46 11.00 16.50
C ALA A 219 -12.58 10.17 15.85
N MET A 220 -12.55 8.86 16.12
CA MET A 220 -13.47 7.93 15.48
C MET A 220 -14.84 7.95 16.16
N ASP A 221 -15.91 8.10 15.36
CA ASP A 221 -17.28 8.03 15.84
C ASP A 221 -17.78 6.57 15.87
N PHE A 222 -17.08 5.74 16.64
CA PHE A 222 -17.46 4.39 16.98
C PHE A 222 -17.50 4.21 18.50
N PRO A 223 -18.41 3.40 19.02
CA PRO A 223 -18.38 3.02 20.43
C PRO A 223 -17.08 2.31 20.81
N ASP A 224 -16.71 2.37 22.08
CA ASP A 224 -15.64 1.56 22.61
C ASP A 224 -15.90 0.07 22.38
N ASN A 225 -14.88 -0.71 22.13
CA ASN A 225 -14.98 -2.18 22.00
C ASN A 225 -15.94 -2.64 20.88
N SER A 226 -15.83 -2.07 19.70
CA SER A 226 -16.69 -2.35 18.54
C SER A 226 -16.14 -3.42 17.60
N PHE A 227 -14.81 -3.54 17.48
CA PHE A 227 -14.17 -4.36 16.45
C PHE A 227 -13.34 -5.51 17.04
N ASP A 228 -13.36 -6.66 16.36
CA ASP A 228 -12.52 -7.81 16.69
C ASP A 228 -11.11 -7.68 16.13
N LEU A 229 -10.97 -7.01 14.98
CA LEU A 229 -9.71 -6.67 14.34
C LEU A 229 -9.70 -5.18 13.98
N VAL A 230 -8.64 -4.48 14.38
CA VAL A 230 -8.32 -3.14 13.86
C VAL A 230 -7.07 -3.27 13.00
N TRP A 231 -7.27 -2.99 11.72
CA TRP A 231 -6.29 -3.10 10.65
C TRP A 231 -5.86 -1.71 10.22
N ALA A 232 -4.56 -1.47 10.14
CA ALA A 232 -4.01 -0.20 9.70
C ALA A 232 -2.81 -0.46 8.79
N CYS A 233 -3.02 -0.31 7.48
CA CYS A 233 -2.00 -0.54 6.46
C CYS A 233 -1.66 0.79 5.79
N GLU A 234 -0.40 1.22 5.92
CA GLU A 234 0.14 2.45 5.32
C GLU A 234 -0.75 3.69 5.54
N SER A 235 -1.16 3.89 6.78
CA SER A 235 -1.90 5.07 7.20
C SER A 235 -1.24 5.78 8.38
N GLY A 236 -0.44 5.08 9.18
CA GLY A 236 0.24 5.61 10.35
C GLY A 236 1.22 6.73 10.03
N GLU A 237 1.90 6.68 8.89
CA GLU A 237 2.85 7.69 8.42
C GLU A 237 2.22 9.08 8.25
N HIS A 238 0.95 9.15 7.90
CA HIS A 238 0.21 10.40 7.69
C HIS A 238 -0.34 11.03 8.97
N MET A 239 -0.29 10.32 10.10
CA MET A 239 -0.88 10.78 11.35
C MET A 239 0.01 11.83 12.05
N PRO A 240 -0.51 13.04 12.30
CA PRO A 240 0.26 14.07 13.01
C PRO A 240 0.39 13.79 14.52
N ASP A 241 -0.55 13.05 15.10
CA ASP A 241 -0.54 12.59 16.48
C ASP A 241 -0.61 11.06 16.51
N LYS A 242 0.57 10.42 16.49
CA LYS A 242 0.72 8.97 16.52
C LYS A 242 0.14 8.35 17.79
N LYS A 243 0.27 9.06 18.92
CA LYS A 243 -0.24 8.60 20.22
C LYS A 243 -1.78 8.55 20.18
N LYS A 244 -2.42 9.63 19.76
CA LYS A 244 -3.88 9.69 19.65
C LYS A 244 -4.42 8.67 18.66
N TYR A 245 -3.71 8.45 17.55
CA TYR A 245 -4.04 7.43 16.56
C TYR A 245 -4.06 6.03 17.17
N VAL A 246 -3.02 5.66 17.92
CA VAL A 246 -2.95 4.36 18.62
C VAL A 246 -4.04 4.26 19.70
N GLU A 247 -4.23 5.32 20.50
CA GLU A 247 -5.26 5.35 21.56
C GLU A 247 -6.67 5.14 21.01
N GLU A 248 -7.03 5.76 19.87
CA GLU A 248 -8.32 5.59 19.22
C GLU A 248 -8.52 4.17 18.68
N MET A 249 -7.51 3.60 18.02
CA MET A 249 -7.55 2.21 17.55
C MET A 249 -7.73 1.22 18.71
N VAL A 250 -7.01 1.41 19.80
CA VAL A 250 -7.14 0.58 21.01
C VAL A 250 -8.50 0.80 21.68
N ARG A 251 -9.05 2.02 21.66
CA ARG A 251 -10.38 2.31 22.23
C ARG A 251 -11.48 1.49 21.55
N VAL A 252 -11.50 1.52 20.21
CA VAL A 252 -12.54 0.85 19.43
C VAL A 252 -12.36 -0.67 19.33
N LEU A 253 -11.17 -1.19 19.65
CA LEU A 253 -10.88 -2.62 19.66
C LEU A 253 -11.54 -3.29 20.85
N LYS A 254 -12.17 -4.47 20.67
CA LYS A 254 -12.74 -5.28 21.74
C LYS A 254 -11.67 -5.94 22.60
N PRO A 255 -11.94 -6.22 23.89
CA PRO A 255 -11.11 -7.15 24.65
C PRO A 255 -10.96 -8.48 23.92
N GLY A 256 -9.72 -9.00 23.82
CA GLY A 256 -9.36 -10.18 23.03
C GLY A 256 -9.34 -9.97 21.52
N GLY A 257 -9.55 -8.74 21.05
CA GLY A 257 -9.35 -8.34 19.66
C GLY A 257 -7.89 -8.03 19.33
N THR A 258 -7.55 -8.09 18.06
CA THR A 258 -6.19 -7.87 17.54
C THR A 258 -6.08 -6.47 16.90
N LEU A 259 -5.03 -5.73 17.27
CA LEU A 259 -4.55 -4.56 16.53
C LEU A 259 -3.39 -5.01 15.65
N VAL A 260 -3.39 -4.63 14.38
CA VAL A 260 -2.27 -4.82 13.49
C VAL A 260 -2.00 -3.53 12.69
N ILE A 261 -0.73 -3.10 12.69
CA ILE A 261 -0.26 -1.90 12.01
C ILE A 261 0.89 -2.29 11.10
N ALA A 262 0.81 -1.90 9.83
CA ALA A 262 1.88 -1.92 8.86
C ALA A 262 2.14 -0.49 8.39
N THR A 263 3.34 0.04 8.58
CA THR A 263 3.62 1.46 8.32
C THR A 263 5.09 1.73 8.05
N TRP A 264 5.38 2.83 7.37
CA TRP A 264 6.74 3.27 7.14
C TRP A 264 7.30 3.88 8.42
N CYS A 265 8.43 3.36 8.84
CA CYS A 265 9.15 3.78 10.03
C CYS A 265 10.52 4.33 9.66
N GLN A 266 11.03 5.26 10.44
CA GLN A 266 12.45 5.59 10.43
C GLN A 266 13.20 4.61 11.35
N ARG A 267 14.50 4.42 11.15
CA ARG A 267 15.30 3.68 12.12
C ARG A 267 15.26 4.36 13.50
N ASP A 268 15.46 3.59 14.54
CA ASP A 268 15.62 4.17 15.88
C ASP A 268 16.92 4.99 15.98
N ASP A 269 16.85 6.16 16.60
CA ASP A 269 17.98 7.08 16.76
C ASP A 269 18.51 7.19 18.20
N ARG A 270 17.92 6.43 19.15
CA ARG A 270 18.29 6.46 20.55
C ARG A 270 19.71 5.90 20.82
N GLY A 271 20.12 4.90 20.03
CA GLY A 271 21.46 4.31 20.11
C GLY A 271 22.48 5.02 19.22
N GLU A 272 22.05 5.49 18.05
CA GLU A 272 22.87 6.17 17.05
C GLU A 272 22.08 7.35 16.46
N PRO A 273 22.41 8.59 16.86
CA PRO A 273 21.75 9.78 16.34
C PRO A 273 21.84 9.90 14.81
N PHE A 274 20.83 10.50 14.19
CA PHE A 274 20.86 10.75 12.77
C PHE A 274 22.02 11.67 12.37
N SER A 275 22.77 11.26 11.35
CA SER A 275 23.74 12.13 10.70
C SER A 275 23.03 13.29 9.95
N ALA A 276 23.78 14.36 9.65
CA ALA A 276 23.25 15.50 8.89
C ALA A 276 22.71 15.08 7.50
N ARG A 277 23.30 14.03 6.87
CA ARG A 277 22.82 13.49 5.61
C ARG A 277 21.49 12.76 5.76
N GLU A 278 21.32 11.97 6.80
CA GLU A 278 20.07 11.26 7.09
C GLU A 278 18.95 12.24 7.39
N LEU A 279 19.21 13.27 8.23
CA LEU A 279 18.25 14.33 8.51
C LEU A 279 17.83 15.07 7.23
N THR A 280 18.77 15.34 6.31
CA THR A 280 18.46 15.95 5.02
C THR A 280 17.55 15.04 4.19
N ASN A 281 17.79 13.73 4.18
CA ASN A 281 16.98 12.76 3.46
C ASN A 281 15.57 12.63 4.08
N LEU A 282 15.46 12.51 5.40
CA LEU A 282 14.17 12.45 6.10
C LEU A 282 13.34 13.71 5.83
N ASN A 283 13.94 14.90 5.97
CA ASN A 283 13.26 16.17 5.66
C ASN A 283 12.78 16.26 4.21
N TYR A 284 13.54 15.68 3.28
CA TYR A 284 13.11 15.58 1.88
C TYR A 284 11.87 14.70 1.76
N LEU A 285 11.87 13.50 2.38
CA LEU A 285 10.77 12.55 2.32
C LEU A 285 9.50 13.14 2.96
N TYR A 286 9.60 13.82 4.10
CA TYR A 286 8.48 14.51 4.72
C TYR A 286 7.81 15.52 3.76
N LYS A 287 8.62 16.34 3.09
CA LYS A 287 8.11 17.39 2.20
C LYS A 287 7.48 16.82 0.91
N GLU A 288 8.05 15.77 0.36
CA GLU A 288 7.62 15.24 -0.93
C GLU A 288 6.36 14.38 -0.82
N TRP A 289 6.14 13.72 0.31
CA TRP A 289 5.00 12.84 0.54
C TRP A 289 3.94 13.45 1.46
N ALA A 290 4.06 14.72 1.84
CA ALA A 290 3.15 15.39 2.76
C ALA A 290 3.02 14.64 4.10
N HIS A 291 4.13 14.10 4.61
CA HIS A 291 4.16 13.44 5.92
C HIS A 291 4.50 14.42 7.04
N PRO A 292 3.86 14.31 8.19
CA PRO A 292 4.23 15.13 9.35
C PRO A 292 5.60 14.72 9.91
N TYR A 293 5.81 13.44 10.15
CA TYR A 293 7.07 12.82 10.60
C TYR A 293 6.92 11.29 10.64
N PHE A 294 8.04 10.56 10.67
CA PHE A 294 8.08 9.13 10.97
C PHE A 294 8.55 8.87 12.39
N ILE A 295 8.22 7.72 12.96
CA ILE A 295 8.78 7.20 14.21
C ILE A 295 9.32 5.79 13.95
N SER A 296 10.11 5.25 14.89
CA SER A 296 10.65 3.90 14.78
C SER A 296 9.61 2.82 15.09
N ILE A 297 9.90 1.58 14.72
CA ILE A 297 9.09 0.40 15.06
C ILE A 297 8.94 0.30 16.57
N ASP A 298 10.04 0.47 17.32
CA ASP A 298 10.04 0.43 18.76
C ASP A 298 9.17 1.53 19.37
N ALA A 299 9.21 2.75 18.80
CA ALA A 299 8.37 3.84 19.28
C ALA A 299 6.88 3.54 19.08
N TYR A 300 6.48 2.87 17.96
CA TYR A 300 5.10 2.37 17.81
C TYR A 300 4.75 1.33 18.87
N ALA A 301 5.63 0.36 19.12
CA ALA A 301 5.43 -0.64 20.17
C ALA A 301 5.29 -0.01 21.56
N GLU A 302 6.08 1.00 21.86
CA GLU A 302 5.98 1.77 23.10
C GLU A 302 4.65 2.54 23.22
N LEU A 303 4.16 3.15 22.12
CA LEU A 303 2.84 3.78 22.10
C LEU A 303 1.72 2.79 22.37
N VAL A 304 1.77 1.61 21.74
CA VAL A 304 0.80 0.53 21.95
C VAL A 304 0.83 0.05 23.40
N GLY A 305 2.01 -0.23 23.95
CA GLY A 305 2.20 -0.66 25.33
C GLY A 305 1.80 0.42 26.34
N GLY A 306 2.10 1.68 26.01
CA GLY A 306 1.79 2.84 26.84
C GLY A 306 0.30 3.09 27.06
N THR A 307 -0.59 2.47 26.27
CA THR A 307 -2.04 2.49 26.51
C THR A 307 -2.44 1.73 27.79
N GLY A 308 -1.59 0.82 28.27
CA GLY A 308 -1.85 -0.06 29.41
C GLY A 308 -2.96 -1.09 29.19
N LYS A 309 -3.46 -1.20 27.97
CA LYS A 309 -4.60 -2.07 27.60
C LYS A 309 -4.23 -3.20 26.63
N MET A 310 -2.98 -3.22 26.15
CA MET A 310 -2.52 -4.17 25.15
C MET A 310 -1.50 -5.15 25.74
N GLY A 311 -1.54 -6.38 25.28
CA GLY A 311 -0.59 -7.43 25.62
C GLY A 311 -0.16 -8.20 24.40
N GLY A 312 0.90 -9.03 24.53
CA GLY A 312 1.43 -9.80 23.40
C GLY A 312 1.88 -8.91 22.25
N ILE A 313 2.53 -7.78 22.58
CA ILE A 313 3.06 -6.87 21.55
C ILE A 313 4.18 -7.58 20.84
N ASP A 314 4.05 -7.73 19.53
CA ASP A 314 5.02 -8.35 18.64
C ASP A 314 5.32 -7.40 17.49
N THR A 315 6.57 -7.32 17.07
CA THR A 315 7.04 -6.43 16.01
C THR A 315 7.92 -7.18 15.03
N ASP A 316 7.90 -6.74 13.79
CA ASP A 316 8.76 -7.26 12.73
C ASP A 316 9.14 -6.14 11.75
N ASP A 317 10.19 -6.36 10.99
CA ASP A 317 10.67 -5.47 9.92
C ASP A 317 10.54 -6.19 8.56
N TRP A 318 9.49 -5.82 7.82
CA TRP A 318 9.24 -6.38 6.49
C TRP A 318 9.89 -5.56 5.35
N THR A 319 10.93 -4.80 5.66
CA THR A 319 11.67 -4.03 4.65
C THR A 319 12.12 -4.91 3.50
N ARG A 320 12.70 -6.09 3.79
CA ARG A 320 13.17 -7.03 2.78
C ARG A 320 12.06 -7.49 1.85
N GLN A 321 10.89 -7.79 2.41
CA GLN A 321 9.74 -8.29 1.66
C GLN A 321 9.05 -7.21 0.84
N THR A 322 9.20 -5.94 1.20
CA THR A 322 8.43 -4.84 0.59
C THR A 322 9.23 -3.89 -0.29
N ILE A 323 10.55 -3.79 -0.07
CA ILE A 323 11.42 -2.81 -0.73
C ILE A 323 11.37 -2.87 -2.26
N ALA A 324 11.15 -4.04 -2.83
CA ALA A 324 11.07 -4.23 -4.28
C ALA A 324 9.91 -3.42 -4.91
N SER A 325 8.83 -3.16 -4.15
CA SER A 325 7.66 -2.41 -4.62
C SER A 325 8.01 -1.01 -5.11
N TRP A 326 8.97 -0.33 -4.45
CA TRP A 326 9.37 1.03 -4.82
C TRP A 326 9.84 1.13 -6.27
N ARG A 327 10.66 0.19 -6.70
CA ARG A 327 11.15 0.14 -8.07
C ARG A 327 10.18 -0.56 -9.01
N HIS A 328 9.44 -1.56 -8.53
CA HIS A 328 8.45 -2.25 -9.33
C HIS A 328 7.38 -1.27 -9.86
N SER A 329 6.92 -0.34 -9.03
CA SER A 329 5.97 0.71 -9.45
C SER A 329 6.52 1.59 -10.59
N VAL A 330 7.81 1.88 -10.58
CA VAL A 330 8.47 2.64 -11.66
C VAL A 330 8.54 1.79 -12.94
N TRP A 331 8.94 0.53 -12.82
CA TRP A 331 9.08 -0.36 -13.97
C TRP A 331 7.75 -0.73 -14.60
N ALA A 332 6.66 -0.83 -13.84
CA ALA A 332 5.32 -0.98 -14.36
C ALA A 332 4.97 0.15 -15.33
N GLY A 333 5.26 1.40 -14.96
CA GLY A 333 5.07 2.55 -15.84
C GLY A 333 6.04 2.61 -17.03
N VAL A 334 7.24 2.06 -16.91
CA VAL A 334 8.22 1.98 -18.03
C VAL A 334 7.77 0.95 -19.08
N TRP A 335 7.19 -0.17 -18.64
CA TRP A 335 6.69 -1.20 -19.56
C TRP A 335 5.34 -0.86 -20.19
N ASP A 336 4.56 -0.01 -19.56
CA ASP A 336 3.30 0.51 -20.10
C ASP A 336 3.23 2.04 -19.97
N PRO A 337 3.92 2.78 -20.84
CA PRO A 337 4.07 4.23 -20.73
C PRO A 337 2.88 5.02 -21.31
N LEU A 338 1.96 4.39 -22.06
CA LEU A 338 0.91 5.09 -22.80
C LEU A 338 -0.03 5.93 -21.91
N PRO A 339 -0.47 5.47 -20.73
CA PRO A 339 -1.34 6.26 -19.86
C PRO A 339 -0.69 7.58 -19.40
N VAL A 340 0.62 7.59 -19.20
CA VAL A 340 1.38 8.81 -18.85
C VAL A 340 1.60 9.67 -20.08
N PHE A 341 2.09 9.10 -21.20
CA PHE A 341 2.40 9.86 -22.41
C PHE A 341 1.17 10.51 -23.05
N SER A 342 -0.01 9.90 -22.94
CA SER A 342 -1.26 10.46 -23.43
C SER A 342 -1.75 11.69 -22.65
N ARG A 343 -1.15 11.97 -21.48
CA ARG A 343 -1.57 13.04 -20.57
C ARG A 343 -0.42 14.01 -20.24
N PRO A 344 -0.06 14.95 -21.11
CA PRO A 344 1.09 15.85 -20.92
C PRO A 344 1.08 16.62 -19.60
N LYS A 345 -0.11 16.91 -19.06
CA LYS A 345 -0.27 17.66 -17.80
C LYS A 345 0.29 16.90 -16.58
N VAL A 346 0.42 15.55 -16.65
CA VAL A 346 0.91 14.74 -15.54
C VAL A 346 2.39 14.37 -15.66
N TRP A 347 3.06 14.66 -16.79
CA TRP A 347 4.46 14.28 -17.00
C TRP A 347 5.40 14.80 -15.92
N TYR A 348 5.26 16.07 -15.58
CA TYR A 348 6.09 16.66 -14.53
C TYR A 348 5.88 15.96 -13.18
N LYS A 349 4.62 15.73 -12.82
CA LYS A 349 4.25 15.02 -11.59
C LYS A 349 4.82 13.59 -11.60
N THR A 350 4.66 12.86 -12.70
CA THR A 350 5.18 11.49 -12.85
C THR A 350 6.70 11.44 -12.69
N VAL A 351 7.46 12.34 -13.35
CA VAL A 351 8.93 12.37 -13.20
C VAL A 351 9.33 12.69 -11.77
N ARG A 352 8.64 13.63 -11.12
CA ARG A 352 8.86 13.96 -9.72
C ARG A 352 8.59 12.75 -8.81
N ASP A 353 7.49 12.06 -9.01
CA ASP A 353 7.09 10.91 -8.21
C ASP A 353 8.09 9.74 -8.40
N ILE A 354 8.60 9.50 -9.62
CA ILE A 354 9.68 8.52 -9.88
C ILE A 354 10.94 8.86 -9.07
N VAL A 355 11.35 10.13 -9.01
CA VAL A 355 12.51 10.54 -8.20
C VAL A 355 12.26 10.27 -6.72
N CYS A 356 11.03 10.53 -6.26
CA CYS A 356 10.63 10.30 -4.88
C CYS A 356 10.64 8.81 -4.52
N LEU A 357 10.08 7.96 -5.39
CA LEU A 357 10.07 6.50 -5.25
C LEU A 357 11.50 5.93 -5.17
N GLU A 358 12.42 6.39 -6.03
CA GLU A 358 13.82 5.95 -5.98
C GLU A 358 14.53 6.43 -4.71
N ARG A 359 14.26 7.65 -4.22
CA ARG A 359 14.84 8.11 -2.95
C ARG A 359 14.28 7.34 -1.76
N MET A 360 13.01 6.98 -1.80
CA MET A 360 12.41 6.13 -0.78
C MET A 360 13.06 4.74 -0.81
N HIS A 361 13.16 4.11 -1.98
CA HIS A 361 13.86 2.84 -2.11
C HIS A 361 15.27 2.89 -1.48
N ARG A 362 16.05 3.93 -1.80
CA ARG A 362 17.41 4.08 -1.22
C ARG A 362 17.40 4.29 0.29
N ALA A 363 16.39 4.99 0.83
CA ALA A 363 16.28 5.19 2.26
C ALA A 363 16.02 3.85 3.00
N PHE A 364 15.21 2.96 2.39
CA PHE A 364 15.01 1.61 2.89
C PHE A 364 16.27 0.73 2.70
N ASP A 365 16.92 0.81 1.54
CA ASP A 365 18.11 0.01 1.19
C ASP A 365 19.29 0.27 2.13
N VAL A 366 19.45 1.50 2.61
CA VAL A 366 20.50 1.87 3.58
C VAL A 366 20.06 1.77 5.05
N GLY A 367 18.86 1.29 5.34
CA GLY A 367 18.32 1.12 6.69
C GLY A 367 17.92 2.43 7.38
N LEU A 368 17.82 3.55 6.67
CA LEU A 368 17.28 4.80 7.22
C LEU A 368 15.77 4.73 7.44
N MET A 369 15.09 4.05 6.52
CA MET A 369 13.67 3.71 6.63
C MET A 369 13.49 2.20 6.76
N GLN A 370 12.44 1.81 7.47
CA GLN A 370 12.06 0.43 7.75
C GLN A 370 10.56 0.25 7.47
N TYR A 371 10.16 -0.95 7.11
CA TYR A 371 8.75 -1.30 6.97
C TYR A 371 8.28 -1.99 8.25
N GLY A 372 7.71 -1.20 9.16
CA GLY A 372 7.34 -1.65 10.49
C GLY A 372 6.03 -2.42 10.50
N MET A 373 6.07 -3.57 11.14
CA MET A 373 4.92 -4.40 11.47
C MET A 373 4.76 -4.43 12.99
N ILE A 374 3.57 -4.08 13.48
CA ILE A 374 3.27 -4.07 14.92
C ILE A 374 1.92 -4.78 15.12
N LYS A 375 1.84 -5.81 15.96
CA LYS A 375 0.59 -6.40 16.39
C LYS A 375 0.51 -6.51 17.90
N ALA A 376 -0.70 -6.50 18.41
CA ALA A 376 -0.96 -6.69 19.83
C ALA A 376 -2.41 -7.12 20.06
N VAL A 377 -2.69 -7.74 21.19
CA VAL A 377 -4.04 -8.18 21.59
C VAL A 377 -4.52 -7.32 22.75
N LYS A 378 -5.77 -6.81 22.68
CA LYS A 378 -6.35 -6.05 23.78
C LYS A 378 -6.67 -6.96 24.97
N THR A 379 -6.16 -6.60 26.13
CA THR A 379 -6.40 -7.36 27.36
C THR A 379 -7.82 -7.17 27.88
N ALA A 380 -8.31 -8.11 28.67
CA ALA A 380 -9.68 -8.09 29.22
C ALA A 380 -9.85 -7.13 30.43
N ARG A 381 -8.87 -6.25 30.69
CA ARG A 381 -8.90 -5.35 31.84
C ARG A 381 -9.57 -4.03 31.53
#